data_8d6286a7676242d652aa87d3dca37ecd
#
_entry.id   8d6286a7676242d652aa87d3dca37ecd
#
_cell.length_a   1.000
_cell.length_b   1.000
_cell.length_c   1.000
_cell.angle_alpha   90.00
_cell.angle_beta   90.00
_cell.angle_gamma   90.00
#
_symmetry.space_group_name_H-M   'P 1'
#
loop_
_entity.id
_entity.type
_entity.pdbx_description
1 polymer ?
#
loop_
_entity_poly.entity_id
_entity_poly.type
_entity_poly.pdbx_seq_one_letter_code
_entity_poly.pdbx_strand_id
1 'polypeptide(L)'
;MKIPAWISAVFAAIGAALLPACDAVNLPEIKPGITTAAEVRSRMGNPAYEFGNDDGSVTWEYNRQPNGTSCYMITIGSDQIVRTMEQVLTPANLGKIRDGMSRDEVRRLIGGPGSKAVFDNLGEDIWEWRIAGVTPMEETYFIVHFDLASGGVKKTSQRVATKG
;
A
#
# COMPACT_ATOMS: atom_id res chain seq x y z
N MET A 1 49.47 16.20 28.51
CA MET A 1 48.11 16.12 29.01
C MET A 1 47.36 15.11 28.17
N LYS A 2 47.10 13.91 28.70
CA LYS A 2 46.53 12.76 27.96
C LYS A 2 45.01 12.81 28.11
N ILE A 3 44.27 12.91 26.99
CA ILE A 3 42.80 12.86 26.94
C ILE A 3 42.41 11.40 26.94
N PRO A 4 41.53 10.94 27.84
CA PRO A 4 41.11 9.51 27.87
C PRO A 4 40.13 9.15 26.76
N ALA A 5 40.33 7.99 26.17
CA ALA A 5 39.77 7.46 24.93
C ALA A 5 38.37 6.80 25.07
N TRP A 6 37.49 7.29 25.90
CA TRP A 6 36.14 6.70 26.10
C TRP A 6 34.93 7.62 25.86
N ILE A 7 35.09 8.65 25.03
CA ILE A 7 33.98 9.52 24.61
C ILE A 7 33.56 9.26 23.14
N SER A 8 33.95 8.15 22.53
CA SER A 8 33.63 7.84 21.12
C SER A 8 32.59 6.73 20.88
N ALA A 9 31.72 6.43 21.83
CA ALA A 9 30.79 5.28 21.72
C ALA A 9 29.31 5.60 22.00
N VAL A 10 28.80 6.79 21.71
CA VAL A 10 27.36 7.14 21.98
C VAL A 10 26.61 7.69 20.76
N PHE A 11 27.17 7.70 19.55
CA PHE A 11 26.47 8.26 18.36
C PHE A 11 26.05 7.23 17.30
N ALA A 12 25.74 6.00 17.65
CA ALA A 12 25.37 4.97 16.67
C ALA A 12 24.02 4.26 16.95
N ALA A 13 23.04 4.89 17.60
CA ALA A 13 21.77 4.22 17.90
C ALA A 13 20.52 5.12 17.77
N ILE A 14 20.51 6.09 16.84
CA ILE A 14 19.30 6.88 16.54
C ILE A 14 19.10 6.86 15.02
N GLY A 15 18.60 5.77 14.48
CA GLY A 15 18.41 5.65 13.03
C GLY A 15 17.36 4.67 12.54
N ALA A 16 16.43 4.20 13.38
CA ALA A 16 15.51 3.14 12.93
C ALA A 16 14.07 3.22 13.46
N ALA A 17 13.50 4.40 13.73
CA ALA A 17 12.13 4.47 14.26
C ALA A 17 11.27 5.62 13.72
N LEU A 18 11.40 6.02 12.44
CA LEU A 18 10.66 7.19 11.92
C LEU A 18 9.78 6.90 10.69
N LEU A 19 9.36 5.66 10.42
CA LEU A 19 8.61 5.35 9.20
C LEU A 19 7.07 5.49 9.27
N PRO A 20 6.36 5.45 10.42
CA PRO A 20 4.91 5.74 10.40
C PRO A 20 4.55 7.23 10.51
N ALA A 21 5.48 8.09 10.93
CA ALA A 21 5.20 9.52 11.13
C ALA A 21 5.18 10.34 9.83
N CYS A 22 5.81 9.85 8.75
CA CYS A 22 5.90 10.58 7.49
C CYS A 22 4.56 10.76 6.78
N ASP A 23 3.65 9.77 6.85
CA ASP A 23 2.35 9.87 6.18
C ASP A 23 1.44 10.91 6.84
N ALA A 24 1.39 10.95 8.16
CA ALA A 24 0.54 11.89 8.89
C ALA A 24 0.90 13.37 8.58
N VAL A 25 2.17 13.63 8.25
CA VAL A 25 2.65 14.98 7.91
C VAL A 25 2.56 15.25 6.42
N ASN A 26 2.87 14.26 5.58
CA ASN A 26 3.01 14.47 4.14
C ASN A 26 1.68 14.43 3.36
N LEU A 27 0.74 13.55 3.76
CA LEU A 27 -0.54 13.41 3.06
C LEU A 27 -1.40 14.67 3.07
N PRO A 28 -1.59 15.41 4.19
CA PRO A 28 -2.39 16.64 4.20
C PRO A 28 -1.82 17.76 3.31
N GLU A 29 -0.53 17.69 3.00
CA GLU A 29 0.16 18.68 2.16
C GLU A 29 0.00 18.42 0.65
N ILE A 30 -0.50 17.24 0.27
CA ILE A 30 -0.78 16.91 -1.13
C ILE A 30 -2.18 17.41 -1.49
N LYS A 31 -2.25 18.46 -2.29
CA LYS A 31 -3.50 19.14 -2.67
C LYS A 31 -3.78 18.95 -4.15
N PRO A 32 -4.89 18.27 -4.51
CA PRO A 32 -5.33 18.18 -5.90
C PRO A 32 -5.47 19.56 -6.55
N GLY A 33 -5.04 19.65 -7.81
CA GLY A 33 -5.05 20.89 -8.59
C GLY A 33 -3.88 21.84 -8.29
N ILE A 34 -3.04 21.56 -7.28
CA ILE A 34 -1.95 22.44 -6.86
C ILE A 34 -0.62 21.70 -6.81
N THR A 35 -0.55 20.57 -6.09
CA THR A 35 0.70 19.82 -5.86
C THR A 35 1.19 19.17 -7.16
N THR A 36 2.48 19.30 -7.42
CA THR A 36 3.13 18.71 -8.57
C THR A 36 3.58 17.27 -8.32
N ALA A 37 3.78 16.51 -9.38
CA ALA A 37 4.37 15.16 -9.34
C ALA A 37 5.74 15.13 -8.62
N ALA A 38 6.58 16.15 -8.87
CA ALA A 38 7.89 16.27 -8.24
C ALA A 38 7.78 16.47 -6.72
N GLU A 39 6.82 17.27 -6.26
CA GLU A 39 6.55 17.47 -4.84
C GLU A 39 6.03 16.19 -4.17
N VAL A 40 5.14 15.44 -4.84
CA VAL A 40 4.68 14.13 -4.34
C VAL A 40 5.87 13.19 -4.15
N ARG A 41 6.74 13.04 -5.14
CA ARG A 41 7.95 12.19 -5.03
C ARG A 41 8.91 12.67 -3.94
N SER A 42 9.08 13.98 -3.80
CA SER A 42 9.93 14.57 -2.75
C SER A 42 9.42 14.24 -1.33
N ARG A 43 8.09 14.20 -1.14
CA ARG A 43 7.44 13.96 0.15
C ARG A 43 7.23 12.48 0.46
N MET A 44 6.80 11.71 -0.54
CA MET A 44 6.35 10.33 -0.38
C MET A 44 7.37 9.29 -0.87
N GLY A 45 8.43 9.74 -1.56
CA GLY A 45 9.37 8.87 -2.25
C GLY A 45 8.81 8.36 -3.58
N ASN A 46 9.43 7.31 -4.13
CA ASN A 46 8.94 6.67 -5.34
C ASN A 46 7.70 5.82 -5.05
N PRO A 47 6.71 5.82 -5.96
CA PRO A 47 5.56 4.93 -5.83
C PRO A 47 5.96 3.45 -5.92
N ALA A 48 5.20 2.59 -5.28
CA ALA A 48 5.37 1.14 -5.36
C ALA A 48 4.97 0.60 -6.75
N TYR A 49 4.07 1.29 -7.43
CA TYR A 49 3.61 0.96 -8.77
C TYR A 49 3.03 2.19 -9.48
N GLU A 50 3.06 2.17 -10.82
CA GLU A 50 2.50 3.22 -11.66
C GLU A 50 1.56 2.60 -12.70
N PHE A 51 0.34 3.13 -12.79
CA PHE A 51 -0.67 2.74 -13.77
C PHE A 51 -0.83 3.85 -14.81
N GLY A 52 -0.64 3.55 -16.10
CA GLY A 52 -1.08 4.43 -17.18
C GLY A 52 -2.61 4.40 -17.30
N ASN A 53 -3.23 5.56 -17.56
CA ASN A 53 -4.65 5.70 -17.81
C ASN A 53 -4.89 6.16 -19.27
N ASP A 54 -6.07 5.85 -19.80
CA ASP A 54 -6.41 6.11 -21.20
C ASP A 54 -6.46 7.61 -21.55
N ASP A 55 -6.67 8.47 -20.55
CA ASP A 55 -6.67 9.93 -20.69
C ASP A 55 -5.26 10.57 -20.65
N GLY A 56 -4.20 9.74 -20.60
CA GLY A 56 -2.81 10.18 -20.52
C GLY A 56 -2.35 10.57 -19.12
N SER A 57 -3.21 10.44 -18.11
CA SER A 57 -2.80 10.56 -16.71
C SER A 57 -2.11 9.28 -16.24
N VAL A 58 -1.40 9.36 -15.10
CA VAL A 58 -0.75 8.23 -14.45
C VAL A 58 -1.22 8.16 -13.00
N THR A 59 -1.62 6.98 -12.54
CA THR A 59 -1.96 6.75 -11.13
C THR A 59 -0.79 6.09 -10.42
N TRP A 60 -0.32 6.70 -9.35
CA TRP A 60 0.77 6.23 -8.52
C TRP A 60 0.24 5.54 -7.27
N GLU A 61 0.73 4.30 -7.02
CA GLU A 61 0.40 3.50 -5.84
C GLU A 61 1.44 3.75 -4.73
N TYR A 62 0.98 4.23 -3.59
CA TYR A 62 1.75 4.34 -2.35
C TYR A 62 1.21 3.36 -1.32
N ASN A 63 1.73 2.14 -1.38
CA ASN A 63 1.28 1.01 -0.59
C ASN A 63 2.05 0.91 0.74
N ARG A 64 1.34 0.67 1.84
CA ARG A 64 1.92 0.47 3.18
C ARG A 64 1.95 -1.00 3.61
N GLN A 65 1.56 -1.90 2.72
CA GLN A 65 1.66 -3.34 2.95
C GLN A 65 3.13 -3.81 3.02
N PRO A 66 3.45 -4.87 3.77
CA PRO A 66 2.57 -5.66 4.67
C PRO A 66 2.42 -5.05 6.08
N ASN A 67 3.17 -4.01 6.43
CA ASN A 67 3.26 -3.48 7.79
C ASN A 67 2.12 -2.51 8.15
N GLY A 68 1.50 -1.88 7.16
CA GLY A 68 0.39 -0.95 7.32
C GLY A 68 -0.93 -1.50 6.78
N THR A 69 -2.01 -0.75 7.02
CA THR A 69 -3.39 -1.09 6.62
C THR A 69 -3.97 -0.10 5.61
N SER A 70 -3.10 0.67 4.94
CA SER A 70 -3.53 1.68 3.97
C SER A 70 -2.78 1.55 2.65
N CYS A 71 -3.44 2.00 1.58
CA CYS A 71 -2.86 2.18 0.27
C CYS A 71 -3.42 3.46 -0.35
N TYR A 72 -2.56 4.36 -0.78
CA TYR A 72 -2.96 5.61 -1.42
C TYR A 72 -2.72 5.53 -2.91
N MET A 73 -3.75 5.90 -3.69
CA MET A 73 -3.65 6.10 -5.13
C MET A 73 -3.66 7.61 -5.40
N ILE A 74 -2.62 8.09 -6.07
CA ILE A 74 -2.47 9.50 -6.44
C ILE A 74 -2.44 9.58 -7.95
N THR A 75 -3.48 10.19 -8.54
CA THR A 75 -3.54 10.38 -10.00
C THR A 75 -2.89 11.70 -10.38
N ILE A 76 -1.94 11.63 -11.29
CA ILE A 76 -1.16 12.75 -11.83
C ILE A 76 -1.61 12.99 -13.26
N GLY A 77 -2.01 14.21 -13.58
CA GLY A 77 -2.35 14.60 -14.94
C GLY A 77 -1.14 14.68 -15.87
N SER A 78 -1.38 14.74 -17.19
CA SER A 78 -0.32 14.92 -18.20
C SER A 78 0.49 16.21 -18.01
N ASP A 79 -0.08 17.20 -17.34
CA ASP A 79 0.56 18.46 -16.92
C ASP A 79 1.37 18.34 -15.63
N GLN A 80 1.57 17.12 -15.11
CA GLN A 80 2.31 16.82 -13.89
C GLN A 80 1.70 17.39 -12.60
N ILE A 81 0.39 17.68 -12.58
CA ILE A 81 -0.36 18.13 -11.40
C ILE A 81 -1.22 17.00 -10.85
N VAL A 82 -1.27 16.86 -9.53
CA VAL A 82 -2.15 15.92 -8.84
C VAL A 82 -3.62 16.21 -9.19
N ARG A 83 -4.36 15.20 -9.62
CA ARG A 83 -5.81 15.25 -9.88
C ARG A 83 -6.60 14.75 -8.68
N THR A 84 -6.24 13.59 -8.19
CA THR A 84 -6.90 12.95 -7.04
C THR A 84 -5.87 12.31 -6.11
N MET A 85 -6.24 12.17 -4.86
CA MET A 85 -5.53 11.36 -3.87
C MET A 85 -6.56 10.64 -3.02
N GLU A 86 -6.53 9.30 -3.03
CA GLU A 86 -7.52 8.47 -2.36
C GLU A 86 -6.85 7.35 -1.56
N GLN A 87 -7.32 7.11 -0.34
CA GLN A 87 -7.02 5.87 0.39
C GLN A 87 -7.97 4.79 -0.14
N VAL A 88 -7.43 3.78 -0.83
CA VAL A 88 -8.24 2.80 -1.57
C VAL A 88 -8.47 1.49 -0.83
N LEU A 89 -7.63 1.14 0.14
CA LEU A 89 -7.81 -0.09 0.94
C LEU A 89 -8.86 0.14 2.03
N THR A 90 -10.11 0.25 1.59
CA THR A 90 -11.28 0.55 2.43
C THR A 90 -12.32 -0.55 2.37
N PRO A 91 -13.18 -0.72 3.40
CA PRO A 91 -14.28 -1.68 3.36
C PRO A 91 -15.20 -1.49 2.16
N ALA A 92 -15.43 -0.24 1.74
CA ALA A 92 -16.26 0.08 0.57
C ALA A 92 -15.65 -0.47 -0.74
N ASN A 93 -14.33 -0.37 -0.91
CA ASN A 93 -13.66 -0.90 -2.10
C ASN A 93 -13.48 -2.42 -2.02
N LEU A 94 -13.18 -2.99 -0.84
CA LEU A 94 -13.17 -4.44 -0.64
C LEU A 94 -14.50 -5.07 -1.06
N GLY A 95 -15.62 -4.43 -0.70
CA GLY A 95 -16.96 -4.86 -1.08
C GLY A 95 -17.30 -4.73 -2.58
N LYS A 96 -16.45 -4.11 -3.40
CA LYS A 96 -16.63 -4.01 -4.86
C LYS A 96 -15.97 -5.17 -5.63
N ILE A 97 -15.13 -5.97 -4.98
CA ILE A 97 -14.48 -7.12 -5.63
C ILE A 97 -15.54 -8.16 -5.99
N ARG A 98 -15.50 -8.64 -7.23
CA ARG A 98 -16.43 -9.60 -7.80
C ARG A 98 -15.70 -10.76 -8.45
N ASP A 99 -16.36 -11.88 -8.55
CA ASP A 99 -15.86 -13.06 -9.28
C ASP A 99 -15.52 -12.67 -10.72
N GLY A 100 -14.43 -13.22 -11.22
CA GLY A 100 -13.93 -12.98 -12.56
C GLY A 100 -13.05 -11.73 -12.72
N MET A 101 -12.98 -10.81 -11.74
CA MET A 101 -12.05 -9.68 -11.80
C MET A 101 -10.61 -10.15 -11.94
N SER A 102 -9.87 -9.53 -12.84
CA SER A 102 -8.43 -9.78 -13.02
C SER A 102 -7.59 -9.25 -11.86
N ARG A 103 -6.35 -9.72 -11.77
CA ARG A 103 -5.37 -9.21 -10.79
C ARG A 103 -5.12 -7.72 -10.92
N ASP A 104 -5.10 -7.20 -12.15
CA ASP A 104 -4.90 -5.77 -12.40
C ASP A 104 -6.09 -4.95 -11.94
N GLU A 105 -7.32 -5.39 -12.19
CA GLU A 105 -8.53 -4.72 -11.72
C GLU A 105 -8.60 -4.69 -10.19
N VAL A 106 -8.28 -5.81 -9.52
CA VAL A 106 -8.22 -5.85 -8.06
C VAL A 106 -7.14 -4.91 -7.53
N ARG A 107 -5.94 -4.92 -8.14
CA ARG A 107 -4.84 -4.02 -7.73
C ARG A 107 -5.19 -2.55 -7.94
N ARG A 108 -5.83 -2.19 -9.05
CA ARG A 108 -6.30 -0.81 -9.29
C ARG A 108 -7.35 -0.38 -8.26
N LEU A 109 -8.16 -1.32 -7.77
CA LEU A 109 -9.24 -1.05 -6.83
C LEU A 109 -8.78 -0.87 -5.38
N ILE A 110 -7.83 -1.70 -4.90
CA ILE A 110 -7.43 -1.75 -3.48
C ILE A 110 -5.92 -1.67 -3.24
N GLY A 111 -5.11 -1.56 -4.30
CA GLY A 111 -3.64 -1.60 -4.23
C GLY A 111 -3.06 -3.01 -4.22
N GLY A 112 -1.73 -3.10 -4.27
CA GLY A 112 -1.03 -4.37 -4.23
C GLY A 112 -1.12 -5.07 -2.88
N PRO A 113 -1.05 -6.42 -2.85
CA PRO A 113 -1.11 -7.19 -1.62
C PRO A 113 0.18 -7.11 -0.81
N GLY A 114 0.07 -7.43 0.48
CA GLY A 114 1.20 -7.60 1.39
C GLY A 114 1.93 -8.94 1.18
N SER A 115 1.20 -9.98 0.79
CA SER A 115 1.75 -11.29 0.47
C SER A 115 1.00 -11.98 -0.66
N LYS A 116 1.70 -12.92 -1.32
CA LYS A 116 1.17 -13.77 -2.38
C LYS A 116 1.64 -15.20 -2.18
N ALA A 117 0.78 -16.16 -2.46
CA ALA A 117 1.13 -17.58 -2.42
C ALA A 117 0.37 -18.35 -3.51
N VAL A 118 1.07 -19.19 -4.25
CA VAL A 118 0.49 -20.06 -5.27
C VAL A 118 0.33 -21.47 -4.70
N PHE A 119 -0.83 -22.02 -4.87
CA PHE A 119 -1.19 -23.39 -4.46
C PHE A 119 -1.64 -24.19 -5.67
N ASP A 120 -0.68 -24.84 -6.36
CA ASP A 120 -0.93 -25.60 -7.60
C ASP A 120 -1.94 -26.73 -7.39
N ASN A 121 -1.89 -27.40 -6.24
CA ASN A 121 -2.83 -28.47 -5.88
C ASN A 121 -4.27 -27.98 -5.71
N LEU A 122 -4.49 -26.70 -5.46
CA LEU A 122 -5.81 -26.07 -5.37
C LEU A 122 -6.19 -25.29 -6.64
N GLY A 123 -5.24 -25.09 -7.55
CA GLY A 123 -5.39 -24.23 -8.71
C GLY A 123 -5.63 -22.77 -8.34
N GLU A 124 -5.04 -22.31 -7.24
CA GLU A 124 -5.27 -20.96 -6.69
C GLU A 124 -3.98 -20.16 -6.52
N ASP A 125 -4.03 -18.87 -6.92
CA ASP A 125 -3.07 -17.84 -6.55
C ASP A 125 -3.76 -16.94 -5.50
N ILE A 126 -3.23 -16.91 -4.29
CA ILE A 126 -3.84 -16.25 -3.15
C ILE A 126 -3.08 -14.97 -2.83
N TRP A 127 -3.80 -13.86 -2.82
CA TRP A 127 -3.28 -12.55 -2.46
C TRP A 127 -3.89 -12.10 -1.14
N GLU A 128 -3.05 -11.61 -0.22
CA GLU A 128 -3.45 -11.22 1.12
C GLU A 128 -3.09 -9.76 1.40
N TRP A 129 -4.04 -9.00 1.95
CA TRP A 129 -3.87 -7.63 2.43
C TRP A 129 -4.14 -7.57 3.93
N ARG A 130 -3.23 -6.93 4.67
CA ARG A 130 -3.52 -6.54 6.03
C ARG A 130 -4.45 -5.33 6.00
N ILE A 131 -5.60 -5.42 6.67
CA ILE A 131 -6.61 -4.37 6.75
C ILE A 131 -6.79 -3.92 8.20
N ALA A 132 -7.47 -2.79 8.40
CA ALA A 132 -7.81 -2.33 9.75
C ALA A 132 -8.70 -3.37 10.45
N GLY A 133 -8.30 -3.80 11.64
CA GLY A 133 -9.10 -4.67 12.50
C GLY A 133 -10.19 -3.91 13.23
N VAL A 134 -11.10 -4.64 13.84
CA VAL A 134 -12.16 -4.05 14.68
C VAL A 134 -11.57 -3.51 15.99
N THR A 135 -10.53 -4.16 16.50
CA THR A 135 -9.79 -3.72 17.69
C THR A 135 -8.30 -3.55 17.38
N PRO A 136 -7.54 -2.74 18.17
CA PRO A 136 -6.10 -2.58 18.00
C PRO A 136 -5.28 -3.86 18.23
N MET A 137 -5.85 -4.85 18.93
CA MET A 137 -5.19 -6.14 19.23
C MET A 137 -5.39 -7.18 18.13
N GLU A 138 -6.25 -6.90 17.15
CA GLU A 138 -6.53 -7.81 16.04
C GLU A 138 -5.70 -7.45 14.82
N GLU A 139 -5.11 -8.46 14.21
CA GLU A 139 -4.58 -8.38 12.85
C GLU A 139 -5.57 -9.02 11.90
N THR A 140 -6.23 -8.20 11.10
CA THR A 140 -7.22 -8.66 10.13
C THR A 140 -6.61 -8.66 8.75
N TYR A 141 -6.84 -9.75 8.01
CA TYR A 141 -6.37 -9.94 6.67
C TYR A 141 -7.55 -10.19 5.73
N PHE A 142 -7.58 -9.45 4.64
CA PHE A 142 -8.47 -9.70 3.52
C PHE A 142 -7.74 -10.52 2.47
N ILE A 143 -8.38 -11.55 1.95
CA ILE A 143 -7.77 -12.55 1.09
C ILE A 143 -8.58 -12.64 -0.20
N VAL A 144 -7.91 -12.54 -1.34
CA VAL A 144 -8.48 -12.78 -2.66
C VAL A 144 -7.86 -14.04 -3.23
N HIS A 145 -8.71 -14.98 -3.63
CA HIS A 145 -8.34 -16.22 -4.30
C HIS A 145 -8.55 -16.07 -5.79
N PHE A 146 -7.49 -16.11 -6.57
CA PHE A 146 -7.55 -16.12 -8.03
C PHE A 146 -7.44 -17.55 -8.55
N ASP A 147 -8.25 -17.88 -9.51
CA ASP A 147 -8.12 -19.12 -10.26
C ASP A 147 -6.91 -19.08 -11.18
N LEU A 148 -6.02 -20.07 -11.11
CA LEU A 148 -4.79 -20.08 -11.90
C LEU A 148 -5.05 -20.24 -13.41
N ALA A 149 -6.12 -20.93 -13.80
CA ALA A 149 -6.40 -21.19 -15.21
C ALA A 149 -7.00 -19.97 -15.90
N SER A 150 -7.98 -19.32 -15.28
CA SER A 150 -8.67 -18.14 -15.83
C SER A 150 -7.98 -16.81 -15.48
N GLY A 151 -7.23 -16.78 -14.39
CA GLY A 151 -6.63 -15.54 -13.87
C GLY A 151 -7.59 -14.64 -13.11
N GLY A 152 -8.87 -14.99 -13.03
CA GLY A 152 -9.91 -14.19 -12.37
C GLY A 152 -10.12 -14.53 -10.90
N VAL A 153 -10.74 -13.58 -10.17
CA VAL A 153 -11.18 -13.82 -8.79
C VAL A 153 -12.18 -14.97 -8.75
N LYS A 154 -11.92 -15.93 -7.87
CA LYS A 154 -12.78 -17.09 -7.60
C LYS A 154 -13.62 -16.87 -6.35
N LYS A 155 -13.03 -16.25 -5.32
CA LYS A 155 -13.69 -15.93 -4.04
C LYS A 155 -12.84 -14.96 -3.24
N THR A 156 -13.46 -14.37 -2.21
CA THR A 156 -12.77 -13.61 -1.18
C THR A 156 -13.02 -14.23 0.19
N SER A 157 -12.11 -14.01 1.13
CA SER A 157 -12.24 -14.44 2.53
C SER A 157 -11.54 -13.46 3.47
N GLN A 158 -11.75 -13.63 4.77
CA GLN A 158 -11.03 -12.87 5.79
C GLN A 158 -10.47 -13.80 6.85
N ARG A 159 -9.35 -13.40 7.43
CA ARG A 159 -8.69 -14.07 8.54
C ARG A 159 -8.38 -13.06 9.63
N VAL A 160 -8.69 -13.39 10.87
CA VAL A 160 -8.32 -12.60 12.05
C VAL A 160 -7.28 -13.38 12.84
N ALA A 161 -6.19 -12.71 13.20
CA ALA A 161 -5.17 -13.22 14.11
C ALA A 161 -5.08 -12.30 15.32
N THR A 162 -5.03 -12.88 16.52
CA THR A 162 -4.81 -12.11 17.73
C THR A 162 -3.32 -11.95 17.96
N LYS A 163 -2.86 -10.74 18.28
CA LYS A 163 -1.48 -10.53 18.72
C LYS A 163 -1.28 -11.22 20.05
N GLY A 164 -0.42 -12.24 20.08
CA GLY A 164 0.04 -12.90 21.29
C GLY A 164 1.02 -12.02 22.07
#